data_5cf373065cdaded4cd675973fb0818ab
#
_entry.id   5cf373065cdaded4cd675973fb0818ab
#
_cell.length_a   1.000
_cell.length_b   1.000
_cell.length_c   1.000
_cell.angle_alpha   90.00
_cell.angle_beta   90.00
_cell.angle_gamma   90.00
#
_symmetry.space_group_name_H-M   'P 1'
#
loop_
_entity.id
_entity.type
_entity.pdbx_description
1 polymer ?
#
loop_
_entity_poly.entity_id
_entity_poly.type
_entity_poly.pdbx_seq_one_letter_code
_entity_poly.pdbx_strand_id
1 'polypeptide(L)'
;MKVLYFDCSSGISGNMTLGALSELIDDPHYLVNELKKLNVDGYHIHISKEKKNGITGTYVDVHLEHEHHHEHEHEHLHHEHAHHHHHEHRNLFDVNKIIDESEIDEKAKDLAKRIFLRVAKAESKVHNESLENVHFHEVGAIDSIVDIIGTAILLCKINPDVIYSSVVNDGYGFVECAHGMISVPVPATSEIFAASNAITRQIDVDTELVTPTGAAIIAEIASEFTTMPAMNVQKVGWGTGTKDLVIPNVLKVSLGEIKKKNEIIVMETNIDDCSGEMLGFVMEQLLDQGALDVFFTSIFMKKNRPAYRLTVVCNEEKMGLLQKVIFTQTTTIGIRYRKEQRTVLKRQIKEIETPLGKLQVKEVEIDGEKRCYPEYESAKKLALKHQCSLQEIYHLVK
;
A
#
# COMPACT_ATOMS: atom_id res chain seq x y z
N MET A 1 -2.67 12.84 -0.02
CA MET A 1 -2.33 11.42 -0.08
C MET A 1 -3.16 10.70 0.95
N LYS A 2 -3.97 9.75 0.51
CA LYS A 2 -4.88 8.95 1.35
C LYS A 2 -4.11 7.82 2.02
N VAL A 3 -4.16 7.74 3.32
CA VAL A 3 -3.33 6.83 4.12
C VAL A 3 -4.20 5.95 4.99
N LEU A 4 -3.88 4.66 5.03
CA LEU A 4 -4.32 3.75 6.09
C LEU A 4 -3.16 3.49 7.05
N TYR A 5 -3.46 3.52 8.35
CA TYR A 5 -2.53 3.12 9.39
C TYR A 5 -3.15 1.99 10.23
N PHE A 6 -2.48 0.85 10.23
CA PHE A 6 -2.84 -0.32 11.02
C PHE A 6 -2.09 -0.27 12.36
N ASP A 7 -2.83 -0.20 13.45
CA ASP A 7 -2.30 -0.25 14.82
C ASP A 7 -2.44 -1.69 15.34
N CYS A 8 -1.39 -2.46 15.16
CA CYS A 8 -1.31 -3.87 15.55
C CYS A 8 -0.80 -4.05 17.01
N SER A 9 -1.09 -3.10 17.89
CA SER A 9 -0.66 -3.13 19.29
C SER A 9 -1.20 -4.34 20.06
N SER A 10 -2.33 -4.89 19.65
CA SER A 10 -2.95 -6.11 20.21
C SER A 10 -2.97 -7.26 19.19
N GLY A 11 -2.01 -7.29 18.28
CA GLY A 11 -1.95 -8.29 17.22
C GLY A 11 -2.82 -7.96 16.00
N ILE A 12 -3.03 -8.97 15.17
CA ILE A 12 -3.83 -8.92 13.94
C ILE A 12 -4.29 -10.31 13.52
N SER A 13 -5.55 -10.42 13.14
CA SER A 13 -6.15 -11.62 12.54
C SER A 13 -7.00 -11.22 11.34
N GLY A 14 -7.48 -12.20 10.57
CA GLY A 14 -8.31 -11.95 9.41
C GLY A 14 -9.63 -11.30 9.78
N ASN A 15 -10.38 -11.87 10.70
CA ASN A 15 -11.66 -11.34 11.17
C ASN A 15 -11.54 -9.93 11.80
N MET A 16 -10.47 -9.67 12.58
CA MET A 16 -10.20 -8.33 13.10
C MET A 16 -9.95 -7.33 11.97
N THR A 17 -9.27 -7.76 10.91
CA THR A 17 -9.00 -6.92 9.74
C THR A 17 -10.29 -6.60 8.98
N LEU A 18 -11.14 -7.61 8.76
CA LEU A 18 -12.47 -7.40 8.15
C LEU A 18 -13.32 -6.42 8.96
N GLY A 19 -13.39 -6.63 10.28
CA GLY A 19 -14.14 -5.77 11.18
C GLY A 19 -13.68 -4.32 11.12
N ALA A 20 -12.38 -4.09 11.24
CA ALA A 20 -11.81 -2.74 11.23
C ALA A 20 -12.00 -2.03 9.87
N LEU A 21 -11.76 -2.72 8.76
CA LEU A 21 -11.92 -2.14 7.42
C LEU A 21 -13.38 -1.88 7.06
N SER A 22 -14.31 -2.73 7.50
CA SER A 22 -15.75 -2.54 7.27
C SER A 22 -16.27 -1.24 7.89
N GLU A 23 -15.75 -0.81 9.05
CA GLU A 23 -16.13 0.45 9.68
C GLU A 23 -15.66 1.70 8.92
N LEU A 24 -14.72 1.56 8.00
CA LEU A 24 -14.22 2.67 7.19
C LEU A 24 -15.09 2.92 5.95
N ILE A 25 -15.99 1.99 5.61
CA ILE A 25 -16.89 2.06 4.47
C ILE A 25 -18.29 2.49 4.93
N ASP A 26 -18.94 3.37 4.15
CA ASP A 26 -20.26 3.91 4.54
C ASP A 26 -21.40 2.90 4.33
N ASP A 27 -21.25 1.93 3.43
CA ASP A 27 -22.24 0.90 3.15
C ASP A 27 -21.96 -0.35 4.03
N PRO A 28 -22.77 -0.63 5.06
CA PRO A 28 -22.58 -1.76 5.96
C PRO A 28 -22.78 -3.13 5.29
N HIS A 29 -23.47 -3.16 4.14
CA HIS A 29 -23.72 -4.41 3.39
C HIS A 29 -22.71 -4.66 2.27
N TYR A 30 -21.79 -3.74 2.02
CA TYR A 30 -20.85 -3.81 0.91
C TYR A 30 -20.05 -5.12 0.91
N LEU A 31 -19.43 -5.46 2.04
CA LEU A 31 -18.63 -6.68 2.18
C LEU A 31 -19.43 -7.95 1.85
N VAL A 32 -20.61 -8.09 2.46
CA VAL A 32 -21.47 -9.27 2.28
C VAL A 32 -21.93 -9.37 0.82
N ASN A 33 -22.28 -8.26 0.19
CA ASN A 33 -22.74 -8.26 -1.21
C ASN A 33 -21.60 -8.60 -2.18
N GLU A 34 -20.39 -8.14 -1.93
CA GLU A 34 -19.23 -8.47 -2.76
C GLU A 34 -18.81 -9.94 -2.58
N LEU A 35 -18.83 -10.46 -1.34
CA LEU A 35 -18.46 -11.85 -1.07
C LEU A 35 -19.43 -12.88 -1.70
N LYS A 36 -20.69 -12.53 -1.94
CA LYS A 36 -21.62 -13.38 -2.72
C LYS A 36 -21.14 -13.65 -4.14
N LYS A 37 -20.26 -12.84 -4.69
CA LYS A 37 -19.66 -13.01 -6.02
C LYS A 37 -18.57 -14.10 -6.07
N LEU A 38 -18.21 -14.69 -4.93
CA LEU A 38 -17.22 -15.77 -4.86
C LEU A 38 -17.73 -17.10 -5.40
N ASN A 39 -19.04 -17.25 -5.55
CA ASN A 39 -19.69 -18.52 -5.96
C ASN A 39 -19.25 -19.72 -5.09
N VAL A 40 -19.06 -19.49 -3.80
CA VAL A 40 -18.77 -20.51 -2.79
C VAL A 40 -19.98 -20.62 -1.88
N ASP A 41 -20.55 -21.80 -1.79
CA ASP A 41 -21.68 -22.09 -0.92
C ASP A 41 -21.23 -22.65 0.44
N GLY A 42 -22.18 -22.82 1.35
CA GLY A 42 -21.95 -23.49 2.64
C GLY A 42 -21.43 -22.59 3.75
N TYR A 43 -21.53 -21.26 3.61
CA TYR A 43 -21.22 -20.32 4.69
C TYR A 43 -22.16 -19.12 4.70
N HIS A 44 -22.29 -18.50 5.86
CA HIS A 44 -22.89 -17.18 6.01
C HIS A 44 -22.03 -16.28 6.92
N ILE A 45 -22.11 -14.99 6.70
CA ILE A 45 -21.32 -14.01 7.44
C ILE A 45 -22.19 -13.32 8.46
N HIS A 46 -21.79 -13.38 9.70
CA HIS A 46 -22.41 -12.64 10.79
C HIS A 46 -21.55 -11.43 11.17
N ILE A 47 -22.15 -10.25 11.14
CA ILE A 47 -21.47 -8.98 11.52
C ILE A 47 -22.22 -8.42 12.74
N SER A 48 -21.49 -8.24 13.83
CA SER A 48 -22.04 -7.73 15.08
C SER A 48 -21.14 -6.66 15.69
N LYS A 49 -21.68 -5.92 16.66
CA LYS A 49 -20.88 -5.01 17.50
C LYS A 49 -20.56 -5.71 18.80
N GLU A 50 -19.27 -5.81 19.08
CA GLU A 50 -18.77 -6.40 20.32
C GLU A 50 -17.94 -5.41 21.12
N LYS A 51 -17.84 -5.68 22.44
CA LYS A 51 -17.09 -4.84 23.35
C LYS A 51 -15.96 -5.63 24.00
N LYS A 52 -14.72 -5.23 23.75
CA LYS A 52 -13.51 -5.80 24.37
C LYS A 52 -12.86 -4.74 25.27
N ASN A 53 -12.75 -5.00 26.57
CA ASN A 53 -12.14 -4.11 27.57
C ASN A 53 -12.62 -2.64 27.46
N GLY A 54 -13.92 -2.44 27.19
CA GLY A 54 -14.51 -1.09 27.08
C GLY A 54 -14.48 -0.49 25.67
N ILE A 55 -13.76 -1.05 24.73
CA ILE A 55 -13.73 -0.62 23.32
C ILE A 55 -14.78 -1.40 22.54
N THR A 56 -15.66 -0.69 21.85
CA THR A 56 -16.66 -1.30 20.95
C THR A 56 -16.11 -1.31 19.53
N GLY A 57 -16.13 -2.45 18.89
CA GLY A 57 -15.71 -2.65 17.51
C GLY A 57 -16.63 -3.59 16.74
N THR A 58 -16.33 -3.80 15.47
CA THR A 58 -17.06 -4.74 14.62
C THR A 58 -16.39 -6.11 14.71
N TYR A 59 -17.19 -7.11 15.01
CA TYR A 59 -16.85 -8.52 14.95
C TYR A 59 -17.43 -9.10 13.66
N VAL A 60 -16.59 -9.75 12.88
CA VAL A 60 -17.00 -10.47 11.66
C VAL A 60 -16.74 -11.94 11.88
N ASP A 61 -17.76 -12.74 11.79
CA ASP A 61 -17.70 -14.19 11.96
C ASP A 61 -18.23 -14.92 10.73
N VAL A 62 -17.54 -15.96 10.34
CA VAL A 62 -17.88 -16.80 9.19
C VAL A 62 -18.40 -18.13 9.68
N HIS A 63 -19.71 -18.32 9.63
CA HIS A 63 -20.36 -19.56 10.04
C HIS A 63 -20.46 -20.52 8.85
N LEU A 64 -20.01 -21.76 9.05
CA LEU A 64 -20.20 -22.84 8.09
C LEU A 64 -21.59 -23.43 8.26
N GLU A 65 -22.30 -23.64 7.16
CA GLU A 65 -23.59 -24.35 7.16
C GLU A 65 -23.32 -25.83 7.36
N HIS A 66 -23.80 -26.38 8.49
CA HIS A 66 -23.77 -27.82 8.71
C HIS A 66 -24.82 -28.47 7.81
N GLU A 67 -24.47 -29.50 7.04
CA GLU A 67 -25.43 -30.37 6.40
C GLU A 67 -26.32 -31.02 7.48
N HIS A 68 -27.59 -30.66 7.50
CA HIS A 68 -28.58 -31.34 8.33
C HIS A 68 -28.76 -32.77 7.83
N HIS A 69 -28.01 -33.72 8.39
CA HIS A 69 -28.41 -35.11 8.32
C HIS A 69 -29.68 -35.29 9.13
N HIS A 70 -30.76 -35.73 8.48
CA HIS A 70 -32.02 -36.12 9.11
C HIS A 70 -31.75 -37.10 10.24
N GLU A 71 -31.99 -36.68 11.47
CA GLU A 71 -32.03 -37.57 12.63
C GLU A 71 -33.19 -38.55 12.48
N HIS A 72 -32.85 -39.81 12.30
CA HIS A 72 -33.73 -40.89 12.68
C HIS A 72 -33.48 -41.20 14.16
N GLU A 73 -34.51 -41.01 14.97
CA GLU A 73 -34.53 -41.35 16.38
C GLU A 73 -34.16 -42.85 16.57
N HIS A 74 -33.05 -43.08 17.29
CA HIS A 74 -32.86 -44.31 18.08
C HIS A 74 -32.06 -43.99 19.34
N GLU A 75 -32.62 -44.40 20.46
CA GLU A 75 -32.17 -44.26 21.85
C GLU A 75 -30.84 -44.97 22.13
N HIS A 76 -30.09 -44.36 23.05
CA HIS A 76 -29.08 -44.91 23.97
C HIS A 76 -27.77 -45.49 23.44
N LEU A 77 -26.70 -44.81 23.71
CA LEU A 77 -25.60 -45.23 24.61
C LEU A 77 -24.46 -44.19 24.57
N HIS A 78 -23.99 -43.79 25.74
CA HIS A 78 -22.86 -42.87 25.97
C HIS A 78 -21.57 -43.42 25.31
N HIS A 79 -21.05 -42.73 24.29
CA HIS A 79 -19.65 -42.75 23.91
C HIS A 79 -19.25 -41.32 23.59
N GLU A 80 -18.22 -40.84 24.29
CA GLU A 80 -17.49 -39.60 23.98
C GLU A 80 -16.91 -39.79 22.56
N HIS A 81 -17.51 -39.16 21.57
CA HIS A 81 -16.93 -39.02 20.26
C HIS A 81 -16.33 -37.64 20.12
N ALA A 82 -15.01 -37.61 20.06
CA ALA A 82 -14.29 -36.46 19.55
C ALA A 82 -14.80 -36.16 18.13
N HIS A 83 -15.45 -35.03 17.96
CA HIS A 83 -15.90 -34.56 16.67
C HIS A 83 -14.69 -34.17 15.84
N HIS A 84 -14.21 -35.06 14.98
CA HIS A 84 -13.31 -34.73 13.91
C HIS A 84 -14.10 -33.95 12.86
N HIS A 85 -13.94 -32.61 12.85
CA HIS A 85 -14.37 -31.80 11.72
C HIS A 85 -13.56 -32.22 10.50
N HIS A 86 -14.19 -32.73 9.45
CA HIS A 86 -13.58 -32.88 8.14
C HIS A 86 -13.38 -31.51 7.53
N HIS A 87 -12.22 -30.90 7.79
CA HIS A 87 -11.76 -29.74 7.02
C HIS A 87 -11.34 -30.22 5.64
N GLU A 88 -11.99 -29.73 4.59
CA GLU A 88 -11.48 -29.91 3.23
C GLU A 88 -10.12 -29.23 3.14
N HIS A 89 -9.07 -30.02 2.99
CA HIS A 89 -7.71 -29.54 2.82
C HIS A 89 -7.55 -28.99 1.40
N ARG A 90 -7.71 -27.67 1.23
CA ARG A 90 -7.45 -26.99 -0.03
C ARG A 90 -5.97 -26.61 -0.16
N ASN A 91 -5.46 -26.66 -1.37
CA ASN A 91 -4.14 -26.17 -1.72
C ASN A 91 -4.23 -24.79 -2.41
N LEU A 92 -3.08 -24.20 -2.74
CA LEU A 92 -3.02 -22.88 -3.39
C LEU A 92 -3.73 -22.86 -4.76
N PHE A 93 -3.72 -23.98 -5.49
CA PHE A 93 -4.39 -24.07 -6.79
C PHE A 93 -5.91 -24.05 -6.62
N ASP A 94 -6.46 -24.74 -5.64
CA ASP A 94 -7.90 -24.77 -5.36
C ASP A 94 -8.40 -23.37 -4.97
N VAL A 95 -7.66 -22.67 -4.11
CA VAL A 95 -8.02 -21.32 -3.71
C VAL A 95 -7.91 -20.33 -4.87
N ASN A 96 -6.86 -20.42 -5.68
CA ASN A 96 -6.71 -19.58 -6.87
C ASN A 96 -7.84 -19.81 -7.87
N LYS A 97 -8.31 -21.04 -8.02
CA LYS A 97 -9.45 -21.35 -8.88
C LYS A 97 -10.73 -20.66 -8.39
N ILE A 98 -11.02 -20.72 -7.08
CA ILE A 98 -12.16 -20.00 -6.49
C ILE A 98 -12.07 -18.50 -6.80
N ILE A 99 -10.88 -17.90 -6.61
CA ILE A 99 -10.65 -16.47 -6.89
C ILE A 99 -10.87 -16.16 -8.37
N ASP A 100 -10.31 -16.98 -9.28
CA ASP A 100 -10.39 -16.77 -10.73
C ASP A 100 -11.81 -16.88 -11.28
N GLU A 101 -12.58 -17.84 -10.79
CA GLU A 101 -13.96 -18.09 -11.19
C GLU A 101 -14.96 -17.09 -10.58
N SER A 102 -14.52 -16.26 -9.61
CA SER A 102 -15.36 -15.24 -8.97
C SER A 102 -15.61 -14.03 -9.87
N GLU A 103 -16.64 -13.25 -9.53
CA GLU A 103 -16.99 -11.99 -10.21
C GLU A 103 -16.53 -10.74 -9.43
N ILE A 104 -15.54 -10.87 -8.55
CA ILE A 104 -14.97 -9.73 -7.81
C ILE A 104 -14.01 -8.92 -8.67
N ASP A 105 -13.66 -7.70 -8.21
CA ASP A 105 -12.72 -6.81 -8.90
C ASP A 105 -11.35 -7.46 -9.12
N GLU A 106 -10.76 -7.31 -10.31
CA GLU A 106 -9.48 -7.93 -10.69
C GLU A 106 -8.33 -7.51 -9.75
N LYS A 107 -8.33 -6.28 -9.25
CA LYS A 107 -7.31 -5.85 -8.28
C LYS A 107 -7.47 -6.57 -6.93
N ALA A 108 -8.70 -6.87 -6.54
CA ALA A 108 -8.96 -7.65 -5.34
C ALA A 108 -8.52 -9.11 -5.53
N LYS A 109 -8.75 -9.71 -6.71
CA LYS A 109 -8.22 -11.03 -7.07
C LYS A 109 -6.70 -11.08 -6.96
N ASP A 110 -6.02 -10.13 -7.59
CA ASP A 110 -4.55 -10.06 -7.58
C ASP A 110 -3.99 -9.92 -6.17
N LEU A 111 -4.60 -9.06 -5.34
CA LEU A 111 -4.17 -8.87 -3.97
C LEU A 111 -4.39 -10.13 -3.13
N ALA A 112 -5.57 -10.74 -3.21
CA ALA A 112 -5.90 -11.98 -2.50
C ALA A 112 -4.92 -13.10 -2.84
N LYS A 113 -4.63 -13.31 -4.12
CA LYS A 113 -3.66 -14.32 -4.58
C LYS A 113 -2.25 -14.07 -4.03
N ARG A 114 -1.79 -12.82 -3.95
CA ARG A 114 -0.49 -12.50 -3.35
C ARG A 114 -0.45 -12.82 -1.86
N ILE A 115 -1.54 -12.54 -1.12
CA ILE A 115 -1.63 -12.89 0.30
C ILE A 115 -1.60 -14.40 0.48
N PHE A 116 -2.40 -15.17 -0.29
CA PHE A 116 -2.37 -16.64 -0.24
C PHE A 116 -1.02 -17.22 -0.62
N LEU A 117 -0.33 -16.65 -1.59
CA LEU A 117 1.00 -17.09 -1.96
C LEU A 117 2.02 -16.92 -0.82
N ARG A 118 1.88 -15.89 0.03
CA ARG A 118 2.73 -15.75 1.24
C ARG A 118 2.49 -16.88 2.22
N VAL A 119 1.23 -17.19 2.47
CA VAL A 119 0.87 -18.31 3.35
C VAL A 119 1.40 -19.62 2.79
N ALA A 120 1.14 -19.91 1.51
CA ALA A 120 1.60 -21.14 0.88
C ALA A 120 3.12 -21.32 0.93
N LYS A 121 3.89 -20.24 0.73
CA LYS A 121 5.36 -20.27 0.87
C LYS A 121 5.81 -20.55 2.30
N ALA A 122 5.13 -20.01 3.30
CA ALA A 122 5.43 -20.27 4.69
C ALA A 122 5.13 -21.71 5.08
N GLU A 123 3.96 -22.21 4.74
CA GLU A 123 3.53 -23.60 4.97
C GLU A 123 4.48 -24.60 4.24
N SER A 124 4.81 -24.33 2.97
CA SER A 124 5.76 -25.12 2.19
C SER A 124 7.12 -25.23 2.93
N LYS A 125 7.60 -24.16 3.51
CA LYS A 125 8.85 -24.15 4.26
C LYS A 125 8.74 -24.88 5.60
N VAL A 126 7.65 -24.67 6.34
CA VAL A 126 7.40 -25.32 7.64
C VAL A 126 7.28 -26.82 7.48
N HIS A 127 6.59 -27.29 6.45
CA HIS A 127 6.36 -28.71 6.20
C HIS A 127 7.43 -29.38 5.32
N ASN A 128 8.38 -28.60 4.81
CA ASN A 128 9.40 -29.06 3.86
C ASN A 128 8.79 -29.77 2.65
N GLU A 129 7.70 -29.24 2.13
CA GLU A 129 6.99 -29.72 0.95
C GLU A 129 7.11 -28.71 -0.20
N SER A 130 6.89 -29.19 -1.44
CA SER A 130 6.82 -28.26 -2.59
C SER A 130 5.56 -27.39 -2.52
N LEU A 131 5.63 -26.21 -3.10
CA LEU A 131 4.52 -25.26 -3.14
C LEU A 131 3.24 -25.85 -3.81
N GLU A 132 3.42 -26.82 -4.71
CA GLU A 132 2.34 -27.49 -5.44
C GLU A 132 1.62 -28.53 -4.59
N ASN A 133 2.34 -29.12 -3.61
CA ASN A 133 1.84 -30.21 -2.79
C ASN A 133 1.42 -29.78 -1.38
N VAL A 134 1.80 -28.57 -0.98
CA VAL A 134 1.43 -28.07 0.35
C VAL A 134 -0.07 -27.83 0.45
N HIS A 135 -0.69 -28.41 1.46
CA HIS A 135 -2.08 -28.14 1.83
C HIS A 135 -2.13 -27.13 2.95
N PHE A 136 -3.13 -26.26 2.90
CA PHE A 136 -3.40 -25.34 3.99
C PHE A 136 -4.08 -26.11 5.13
N HIS A 137 -3.46 -26.18 6.30
CA HIS A 137 -4.02 -26.89 7.45
C HIS A 137 -5.03 -26.02 8.23
N GLU A 138 -4.82 -24.70 8.24
CA GLU A 138 -5.67 -23.73 8.91
C GLU A 138 -6.22 -22.69 7.93
N VAL A 139 -5.42 -22.17 7.01
CA VAL A 139 -5.77 -21.07 6.10
C VAL A 139 -6.55 -21.53 4.85
N GLY A 140 -6.72 -22.82 4.63
CA GLY A 140 -7.54 -23.39 3.54
C GLY A 140 -9.03 -23.52 3.87
N ALA A 141 -9.42 -23.28 5.11
CA ALA A 141 -10.81 -23.26 5.52
C ALA A 141 -11.55 -22.03 4.95
N ILE A 142 -12.86 -22.14 4.80
CA ILE A 142 -13.68 -21.09 4.14
C ILE A 142 -13.60 -19.76 4.89
N ASP A 143 -13.48 -19.76 6.22
CA ASP A 143 -13.32 -18.57 7.04
C ASP A 143 -12.07 -17.76 6.64
N SER A 144 -10.93 -18.41 6.51
CA SER A 144 -9.69 -17.77 6.08
C SER A 144 -9.73 -17.29 4.63
N ILE A 145 -10.44 -18.03 3.75
CA ILE A 145 -10.69 -17.61 2.37
C ILE A 145 -11.50 -16.31 2.34
N VAL A 146 -12.58 -16.25 3.12
CA VAL A 146 -13.42 -15.07 3.27
C VAL A 146 -12.65 -13.90 3.87
N ASP A 147 -11.83 -14.15 4.89
CA ASP A 147 -11.02 -13.13 5.55
C ASP A 147 -10.03 -12.45 4.59
N ILE A 148 -9.30 -13.24 3.82
CA ILE A 148 -8.30 -12.73 2.87
C ILE A 148 -8.96 -12.02 1.69
N ILE A 149 -9.95 -12.65 1.07
CA ILE A 149 -10.63 -12.07 -0.10
C ILE A 149 -11.44 -10.84 0.32
N GLY A 150 -12.15 -10.91 1.45
CA GLY A 150 -12.89 -9.78 1.99
C GLY A 150 -11.98 -8.58 2.31
N THR A 151 -10.81 -8.85 2.88
CA THR A 151 -9.78 -7.81 3.11
C THR A 151 -9.35 -7.16 1.79
N ALA A 152 -9.07 -7.96 0.76
CA ALA A 152 -8.69 -7.44 -0.55
C ALA A 152 -9.79 -6.58 -1.18
N ILE A 153 -11.05 -7.01 -1.10
CA ILE A 153 -12.23 -6.27 -1.57
C ILE A 153 -12.35 -4.93 -0.85
N LEU A 154 -12.27 -4.92 0.48
CA LEU A 154 -12.40 -3.71 1.29
C LEU A 154 -11.26 -2.72 1.02
N LEU A 155 -10.02 -3.21 0.89
CA LEU A 155 -8.87 -2.38 0.53
C LEU A 155 -9.00 -1.76 -0.86
N CYS A 156 -9.47 -2.51 -1.84
CA CYS A 156 -9.75 -1.99 -3.18
C CYS A 156 -10.83 -0.91 -3.14
N LYS A 157 -11.89 -1.07 -2.34
CA LYS A 157 -12.94 -0.08 -2.16
C LYS A 157 -12.44 1.19 -1.49
N ILE A 158 -11.64 1.04 -0.42
CA ILE A 158 -11.02 2.18 0.28
C ILE A 158 -10.02 2.88 -0.63
N ASN A 159 -9.27 2.14 -1.43
CA ASN A 159 -8.25 2.62 -2.37
C ASN A 159 -7.28 3.63 -1.73
N PRO A 160 -6.46 3.24 -0.74
CA PRO A 160 -5.46 4.09 -0.14
C PRO A 160 -4.27 4.28 -1.09
N ASP A 161 -3.60 5.44 -1.01
CA ASP A 161 -2.34 5.70 -1.74
C ASP A 161 -1.16 4.96 -1.09
N VAL A 162 -1.22 4.78 0.25
CA VAL A 162 -0.19 4.09 1.03
C VAL A 162 -0.79 3.49 2.30
N ILE A 163 -0.23 2.37 2.73
CA ILE A 163 -0.59 1.67 3.96
C ILE A 163 0.64 1.57 4.85
N TYR A 164 0.51 2.05 6.08
CA TYR A 164 1.51 1.90 7.14
C TYR A 164 0.99 0.98 8.23
N SER A 165 1.91 0.30 8.91
CA SER A 165 1.62 -0.49 10.10
C SER A 165 2.48 -0.05 11.28
N SER A 166 1.98 -0.19 12.49
CA SER A 166 2.82 -0.18 13.69
C SER A 166 3.76 -1.38 13.70
N VAL A 167 4.63 -1.45 14.69
CA VAL A 167 5.23 -2.73 15.10
C VAL A 167 4.10 -3.72 15.38
N VAL A 168 4.21 -4.95 14.87
CA VAL A 168 3.21 -6.00 15.07
C VAL A 168 3.53 -6.71 16.37
N ASN A 169 2.66 -6.58 17.36
CA ASN A 169 2.83 -7.25 18.63
C ASN A 169 2.22 -8.65 18.59
N ASP A 170 2.96 -9.65 19.03
CA ASP A 170 2.44 -11.00 19.27
C ASP A 170 2.63 -11.39 20.73
N GLY A 171 1.92 -12.41 21.18
CA GLY A 171 2.06 -12.95 22.52
C GLY A 171 3.14 -14.01 22.63
N TYR A 172 3.05 -14.85 23.67
CA TYR A 172 3.93 -15.99 23.91
C TYR A 172 3.12 -17.21 24.38
N GLY A 173 3.81 -18.28 24.75
CA GLY A 173 3.21 -19.51 25.25
C GLY A 173 2.93 -20.51 24.15
N PHE A 174 1.80 -21.20 24.26
CA PHE A 174 1.41 -22.27 23.34
C PHE A 174 -0.06 -22.14 22.93
N VAL A 175 -0.36 -22.56 21.72
CA VAL A 175 -1.73 -22.69 21.22
C VAL A 175 -1.96 -24.10 20.70
N GLU A 176 -3.18 -24.57 20.85
CA GLU A 176 -3.62 -25.84 20.27
C GLU A 176 -4.09 -25.59 18.83
N CYS A 177 -3.56 -26.37 17.90
CA CYS A 177 -3.91 -26.31 16.48
C CYS A 177 -3.99 -27.73 15.90
N ALA A 178 -4.21 -27.87 14.59
CA ALA A 178 -4.30 -29.17 13.90
C ALA A 178 -3.08 -30.08 14.15
N HIS A 179 -1.92 -29.51 14.48
CA HIS A 179 -0.65 -30.22 14.76
C HIS A 179 -0.38 -30.43 16.25
N GLY A 180 -1.38 -30.19 17.11
CA GLY A 180 -1.22 -30.22 18.57
C GLY A 180 -0.77 -28.89 19.17
N MET A 181 -0.08 -28.94 20.31
CA MET A 181 0.41 -27.75 21.02
C MET A 181 1.64 -27.16 20.34
N ILE A 182 1.53 -25.95 19.83
CA ILE A 182 2.63 -25.24 19.11
C ILE A 182 2.94 -23.94 19.83
N SER A 183 4.22 -23.57 19.86
CA SER A 183 4.70 -22.32 20.47
C SER A 183 4.27 -21.08 19.68
N VAL A 184 4.01 -19.99 20.38
CA VAL A 184 3.71 -18.66 19.82
C VAL A 184 4.98 -17.83 19.71
N PRO A 185 5.25 -17.15 18.59
CA PRO A 185 4.49 -17.17 17.30
C PRO A 185 4.49 -18.53 16.65
N VAL A 186 3.37 -18.91 16.02
CA VAL A 186 3.29 -20.19 15.30
C VAL A 186 4.26 -20.22 14.11
N PRO A 187 4.74 -21.41 13.69
CA PRO A 187 5.78 -21.51 12.66
C PRO A 187 5.44 -20.77 11.35
N ALA A 188 4.20 -20.88 10.86
CA ALA A 188 3.76 -20.20 9.64
C ALA A 188 3.86 -18.67 9.79
N THR A 189 3.39 -18.10 10.91
CA THR A 189 3.52 -16.66 11.21
C THR A 189 4.97 -16.22 11.24
N SER A 190 5.84 -17.01 11.88
CA SER A 190 7.29 -16.73 11.96
C SER A 190 7.93 -16.70 10.58
N GLU A 191 7.61 -17.66 9.69
CA GLU A 191 8.14 -17.73 8.33
C GLU A 191 7.60 -16.62 7.42
N ILE A 192 6.33 -16.21 7.57
CA ILE A 192 5.77 -15.07 6.85
C ILE A 192 6.54 -13.79 7.19
N PHE A 193 6.79 -13.55 8.48
CA PHE A 193 7.52 -12.36 8.91
C PHE A 193 8.99 -12.40 8.52
N ALA A 194 9.66 -13.56 8.62
CA ALA A 194 11.05 -13.75 8.18
C ALA A 194 11.24 -13.47 6.67
N ALA A 195 10.20 -13.69 5.86
CA ALA A 195 10.19 -13.43 4.43
C ALA A 195 9.66 -12.01 4.06
N SER A 196 9.54 -11.12 5.02
CA SER A 196 9.00 -9.77 4.83
C SER A 196 9.89 -8.72 5.50
N ASN A 197 9.48 -7.44 5.38
CA ASN A 197 10.08 -6.32 6.11
C ASN A 197 9.34 -5.98 7.41
N ALA A 198 8.47 -6.87 7.89
CA ALA A 198 7.69 -6.65 9.10
C ALA A 198 8.58 -6.51 10.34
N ILE A 199 8.24 -5.54 11.17
CA ILE A 199 8.86 -5.34 12.48
C ILE A 199 7.92 -5.92 13.53
N THR A 200 8.39 -6.95 14.23
CA THR A 200 7.59 -7.68 15.22
C THR A 200 8.15 -7.50 16.62
N ARG A 201 7.29 -7.63 17.62
CA ARG A 201 7.67 -7.61 19.02
C ARG A 201 6.78 -8.54 19.81
N GLN A 202 7.36 -9.34 20.70
CA GLN A 202 6.63 -10.15 21.67
C GLN A 202 6.25 -9.30 22.87
N ILE A 203 5.01 -9.43 23.35
CA ILE A 203 4.48 -8.75 24.54
C ILE A 203 4.01 -9.78 25.57
N ASP A 204 3.83 -9.33 26.81
CA ASP A 204 3.48 -10.20 27.96
C ASP A 204 2.00 -10.59 27.96
N VAL A 205 1.61 -11.42 26.98
CA VAL A 205 0.28 -12.01 26.84
C VAL A 205 0.43 -13.47 26.45
N ASP A 206 -0.06 -14.37 27.31
CA ASP A 206 0.08 -15.82 27.13
C ASP A 206 -0.98 -16.36 26.15
N THR A 207 -0.85 -16.00 24.90
CA THR A 207 -1.66 -16.53 23.77
C THR A 207 -1.13 -15.97 22.45
N GLU A 208 -1.53 -16.57 21.33
CA GLU A 208 -1.38 -16.02 19.99
C GLU A 208 -2.25 -14.78 19.80
N LEU A 209 -1.62 -13.69 19.35
CA LEU A 209 -2.26 -12.43 18.97
C LEU A 209 -2.22 -12.21 17.46
N VAL A 210 -1.29 -12.88 16.77
CA VAL A 210 -1.08 -12.75 15.33
C VAL A 210 -1.28 -14.09 14.65
N THR A 211 -2.41 -14.25 13.97
CA THR A 211 -2.69 -15.47 13.20
C THR A 211 -1.90 -15.49 11.89
N PRO A 212 -1.62 -16.66 11.28
CA PRO A 212 -0.98 -16.73 9.96
C PRO A 212 -1.68 -15.89 8.89
N THR A 213 -3.03 -15.87 8.90
CA THR A 213 -3.85 -15.03 8.02
C THR A 213 -3.56 -13.53 8.24
N GLY A 214 -3.59 -13.08 9.50
CA GLY A 214 -3.29 -11.69 9.85
C GLY A 214 -1.86 -11.28 9.49
N ALA A 215 -0.88 -12.17 9.74
CA ALA A 215 0.51 -11.97 9.37
C ALA A 215 0.69 -11.82 7.86
N ALA A 216 0.06 -12.69 7.06
CA ALA A 216 0.13 -12.65 5.60
C ALA A 216 -0.49 -11.38 5.02
N ILE A 217 -1.65 -10.96 5.56
CA ILE A 217 -2.31 -9.73 5.17
C ILE A 217 -1.37 -8.54 5.42
N ILE A 218 -0.92 -8.33 6.67
CA ILE A 218 -0.15 -7.11 7.00
C ILE A 218 1.22 -7.09 6.33
N ALA A 219 1.87 -8.25 6.19
CA ALA A 219 3.14 -8.38 5.48
C ALA A 219 3.04 -8.09 3.98
N GLU A 220 1.87 -8.30 3.36
CA GLU A 220 1.65 -7.99 1.95
C GLU A 220 1.27 -6.54 1.71
N ILE A 221 0.42 -5.97 2.56
CA ILE A 221 -0.17 -4.66 2.28
C ILE A 221 0.62 -3.48 2.84
N ALA A 222 1.38 -3.67 3.94
CA ALA A 222 2.11 -2.59 4.57
C ALA A 222 3.34 -2.18 3.75
N SER A 223 3.38 -0.92 3.35
CA SER A 223 4.54 -0.33 2.66
C SER A 223 5.70 -0.12 3.62
N GLU A 224 5.42 0.18 4.89
CA GLU A 224 6.42 0.43 5.93
C GLU A 224 5.83 0.15 7.31
N PHE A 225 6.68 -0.38 8.21
CA PHE A 225 6.36 -0.60 9.61
C PHE A 225 6.98 0.52 10.46
N THR A 226 6.15 1.45 10.90
CA THR A 226 6.60 2.69 11.55
C THR A 226 5.55 3.23 12.52
N THR A 227 5.87 4.28 13.25
CA THR A 227 4.88 5.02 14.04
C THR A 227 3.90 5.75 13.14
N MET A 228 2.67 5.97 13.61
CA MET A 228 1.66 6.70 12.86
C MET A 228 2.19 8.05 12.41
N PRO A 229 2.23 8.33 11.10
CA PRO A 229 2.67 9.60 10.58
C PRO A 229 1.71 10.73 10.97
N ALA A 230 2.20 11.98 10.99
CA ALA A 230 1.32 13.12 11.18
C ALA A 230 0.32 13.23 10.02
N MET A 231 -0.94 12.89 10.27
CA MET A 231 -2.02 12.91 9.28
C MET A 231 -3.30 13.49 9.87
N ASN A 232 -4.16 14.01 9.01
CA ASN A 232 -5.52 14.37 9.38
C ASN A 232 -6.38 13.12 9.35
N VAL A 233 -6.70 12.55 10.52
CA VAL A 233 -7.54 11.36 10.65
C VAL A 233 -8.98 11.72 10.28
N GLN A 234 -9.57 10.99 9.36
CA GLN A 234 -10.93 11.17 8.86
C GLN A 234 -11.90 10.14 9.44
N LYS A 235 -11.47 8.87 9.51
CA LYS A 235 -12.25 7.76 10.07
C LYS A 235 -11.33 6.82 10.84
N VAL A 236 -11.90 6.12 11.82
CA VAL A 236 -11.22 5.06 12.58
C VAL A 236 -12.16 3.86 12.60
N GLY A 237 -11.63 2.70 12.25
CA GLY A 237 -12.33 1.42 12.34
C GLY A 237 -11.70 0.54 13.41
N TRP A 238 -12.54 -0.19 14.15
CA TRP A 238 -12.17 -1.12 15.18
C TRP A 238 -12.69 -2.51 14.85
N GLY A 239 -11.80 -3.47 14.68
CA GLY A 239 -12.14 -4.88 14.53
C GLY A 239 -11.84 -5.66 15.79
N THR A 240 -12.81 -6.42 16.30
CA THR A 240 -12.65 -7.21 17.53
C THR A 240 -12.24 -8.64 17.21
N GLY A 241 -11.36 -9.21 18.03
CA GLY A 241 -11.04 -10.63 18.00
C GLY A 241 -11.94 -11.46 18.93
N THR A 242 -11.85 -12.77 18.80
CA THR A 242 -12.68 -13.73 19.57
C THR A 242 -12.31 -13.79 21.05
N LYS A 243 -11.02 -13.71 21.38
CA LYS A 243 -10.51 -13.94 22.73
C LYS A 243 -10.78 -12.77 23.67
N ASP A 244 -11.07 -13.09 24.95
CA ASP A 244 -11.10 -12.12 26.02
C ASP A 244 -9.76 -12.13 26.76
N LEU A 245 -9.04 -11.02 26.67
CA LEU A 245 -7.67 -10.90 27.16
C LEU A 245 -7.52 -9.78 28.21
N VAL A 246 -6.37 -9.73 28.86
CA VAL A 246 -6.03 -8.64 29.80
C VAL A 246 -5.95 -7.29 29.05
N ILE A 247 -5.50 -7.31 27.82
CA ILE A 247 -5.50 -6.17 26.89
C ILE A 247 -6.71 -6.22 25.97
N PRO A 248 -7.18 -5.08 25.41
CA PRO A 248 -8.24 -5.10 24.41
C PRO A 248 -7.83 -5.90 23.18
N ASN A 249 -8.53 -6.99 22.89
CA ASN A 249 -8.31 -7.79 21.69
C ASN A 249 -8.97 -7.11 20.48
N VAL A 250 -8.35 -6.05 20.01
CA VAL A 250 -8.88 -5.20 18.94
C VAL A 250 -7.77 -4.75 17.98
N LEU A 251 -8.09 -4.70 16.71
CA LEU A 251 -7.29 -4.05 15.67
C LEU A 251 -7.89 -2.67 15.41
N LYS A 252 -7.06 -1.64 15.44
CA LYS A 252 -7.47 -0.28 15.06
C LYS A 252 -6.88 0.08 13.71
N VAL A 253 -7.73 0.52 12.78
CA VAL A 253 -7.29 1.03 11.49
C VAL A 253 -7.76 2.47 11.34
N SER A 254 -6.82 3.39 11.09
CA SER A 254 -7.09 4.80 10.91
C SER A 254 -6.97 5.18 9.44
N LEU A 255 -8.02 5.75 8.89
CA LEU A 255 -8.04 6.35 7.55
C LEU A 255 -7.85 7.85 7.68
N GLY A 256 -6.90 8.39 6.95
CA GLY A 256 -6.65 9.83 6.99
C GLY A 256 -5.91 10.33 5.75
N GLU A 257 -5.54 11.59 5.82
CA GLU A 257 -4.81 12.27 4.76
C GLU A 257 -3.51 12.89 5.27
N ILE A 258 -2.42 12.61 4.55
CA ILE A 258 -1.19 13.35 4.68
C ILE A 258 -1.18 14.45 3.60
N LYS A 259 -1.06 15.70 4.02
CA LYS A 259 -0.78 16.77 3.05
C LYS A 259 0.58 16.46 2.43
N LYS A 260 0.60 16.14 1.13
CA LYS A 260 1.85 15.99 0.40
C LYS A 260 2.62 17.30 0.61
N LYS A 261 3.68 17.26 1.42
CA LYS A 261 4.66 18.34 1.39
C LYS A 261 5.23 18.33 -0.02
N ASN A 262 5.24 19.49 -0.66
CA ASN A 262 5.81 19.62 -2.00
C ASN A 262 7.34 19.64 -1.84
N GLU A 263 7.88 18.48 -1.45
CA GLU A 263 9.31 18.26 -1.23
C GLU A 263 9.96 17.92 -2.56
N ILE A 264 11.11 18.51 -2.76
CA ILE A 264 11.99 18.26 -3.91
C ILE A 264 13.37 17.88 -3.41
N ILE A 265 14.11 17.17 -4.24
CA ILE A 265 15.54 16.94 -4.04
C ILE A 265 16.29 17.96 -4.89
N VAL A 266 17.24 18.63 -4.25
CA VAL A 266 18.24 19.45 -4.93
C VAL A 266 19.57 18.72 -4.88
N MET A 267 20.04 18.29 -6.04
CA MET A 267 21.34 17.63 -6.21
C MET A 267 22.35 18.62 -6.77
N GLU A 268 23.58 18.60 -6.27
CA GLU A 268 24.64 19.45 -6.75
C GLU A 268 25.96 18.69 -6.89
N THR A 269 26.70 18.98 -7.93
CA THR A 269 28.08 18.55 -8.10
C THR A 269 28.92 19.62 -8.78
N ASN A 270 30.22 19.67 -8.48
CA ASN A 270 31.16 20.62 -9.06
C ASN A 270 32.03 19.90 -10.10
N ILE A 271 32.19 20.48 -11.28
CA ILE A 271 32.82 19.86 -12.44
C ILE A 271 33.84 20.85 -13.02
N ASP A 272 35.14 20.52 -13.04
CA ASP A 272 36.24 21.39 -13.51
C ASP A 272 36.96 20.85 -14.77
N ASP A 273 36.49 19.72 -15.32
CA ASP A 273 37.15 19.00 -16.41
C ASP A 273 36.21 18.46 -17.49
N CYS A 274 34.99 19.04 -17.63
CA CYS A 274 34.07 18.75 -18.72
C CYS A 274 33.98 19.91 -19.72
N SER A 275 33.85 19.61 -21.00
CA SER A 275 33.58 20.60 -22.03
C SER A 275 32.15 21.17 -21.94
N GLY A 276 31.94 22.39 -22.45
CA GLY A 276 30.60 22.97 -22.53
C GLY A 276 29.62 22.15 -23.35
N GLU A 277 30.08 21.44 -24.37
CA GLU A 277 29.26 20.52 -25.18
C GLU A 277 28.76 19.33 -24.35
N MET A 278 29.65 18.71 -23.58
CA MET A 278 29.26 17.62 -22.67
C MET A 278 28.24 18.09 -21.63
N LEU A 279 28.45 19.27 -21.06
CA LEU A 279 27.53 19.84 -20.08
C LEU A 279 26.16 20.16 -20.69
N GLY A 280 26.11 20.66 -21.93
CA GLY A 280 24.86 20.87 -22.67
C GLY A 280 24.10 19.57 -22.90
N PHE A 281 24.80 18.53 -23.35
CA PHE A 281 24.22 17.20 -23.54
C PHE A 281 23.66 16.60 -22.22
N VAL A 282 24.40 16.74 -21.15
CA VAL A 282 23.96 16.28 -19.81
C VAL A 282 22.68 16.99 -19.37
N MET A 283 22.58 18.30 -19.59
CA MET A 283 21.38 19.08 -19.28
C MET A 283 20.15 18.53 -20.01
N GLU A 284 20.26 18.30 -21.32
CA GLU A 284 19.17 17.74 -22.14
C GLU A 284 18.75 16.36 -21.62
N GLN A 285 19.71 15.45 -21.39
CA GLN A 285 19.44 14.12 -20.86
C GLN A 285 18.75 14.14 -19.50
N LEU A 286 19.16 15.03 -18.60
CA LEU A 286 18.54 15.14 -17.28
C LEU A 286 17.10 15.65 -17.36
N LEU A 287 16.81 16.62 -18.21
CA LEU A 287 15.46 17.13 -18.43
C LEU A 287 14.56 16.04 -19.07
N ASP A 288 15.07 15.33 -20.08
CA ASP A 288 14.35 14.23 -20.74
C ASP A 288 14.02 13.07 -19.78
N GLN A 289 14.90 12.80 -18.79
CA GLN A 289 14.68 11.78 -17.77
C GLN A 289 13.77 12.25 -16.62
N GLY A 290 13.30 13.50 -16.68
CA GLY A 290 12.28 14.04 -15.78
C GLY A 290 12.83 14.85 -14.60
N ALA A 291 14.00 15.46 -14.74
CA ALA A 291 14.38 16.54 -13.85
C ALA A 291 13.36 17.67 -13.94
N LEU A 292 13.07 18.30 -12.81
CA LEU A 292 12.16 19.45 -12.75
C LEU A 292 12.84 20.74 -13.22
N ASP A 293 14.15 20.83 -12.96
CA ASP A 293 15.00 21.92 -13.40
C ASP A 293 16.45 21.48 -13.40
N VAL A 294 17.26 22.04 -14.32
CA VAL A 294 18.70 21.78 -14.45
C VAL A 294 19.38 23.08 -14.84
N PHE A 295 20.39 23.48 -14.09
CA PHE A 295 21.14 24.67 -14.41
C PHE A 295 22.60 24.61 -13.94
N PHE A 296 23.45 25.45 -14.57
CA PHE A 296 24.86 25.58 -14.23
C PHE A 296 25.12 26.92 -13.58
N THR A 297 25.99 26.89 -12.56
CA THR A 297 26.55 28.12 -11.94
C THR A 297 28.06 28.09 -12.11
N SER A 298 28.65 29.18 -12.67
CA SER A 298 30.09 29.29 -12.78
C SER A 298 30.73 29.48 -11.39
N ILE A 299 31.77 28.69 -11.13
CA ILE A 299 32.48 28.69 -9.87
C ILE A 299 34.00 28.63 -10.09
N PHE A 300 34.78 28.91 -9.07
CA PHE A 300 36.20 28.59 -9.02
C PHE A 300 36.45 27.49 -7.98
N MET A 301 37.18 26.47 -8.36
CA MET A 301 37.56 25.37 -7.50
C MET A 301 39.00 25.52 -6.98
N LYS A 302 39.45 24.60 -6.12
CA LYS A 302 40.83 24.53 -5.65
C LYS A 302 41.80 24.64 -6.83
N LYS A 303 42.99 25.21 -6.58
CA LYS A 303 44.04 25.54 -7.58
C LYS A 303 43.56 26.56 -8.65
N ASN A 304 42.62 27.39 -8.31
CA ASN A 304 42.07 28.46 -9.16
C ASN A 304 41.50 27.99 -10.51
N ARG A 305 40.92 26.79 -10.54
CA ARG A 305 40.34 26.24 -11.76
C ARG A 305 38.93 26.78 -12.02
N PRO A 306 38.67 27.40 -13.17
CA PRO A 306 37.29 27.65 -13.60
C PRO A 306 36.51 26.36 -13.69
N ALA A 307 35.29 26.36 -13.19
CA ALA A 307 34.46 25.17 -13.09
C ALA A 307 32.98 25.53 -13.13
N TYR A 308 32.14 24.51 -13.21
CA TYR A 308 30.69 24.66 -13.12
C TYR A 308 30.12 23.83 -11.96
N ARG A 309 29.21 24.41 -11.25
CA ARG A 309 28.31 23.66 -10.37
C ARG A 309 27.07 23.31 -11.13
N LEU A 310 26.88 22.03 -11.39
CA LEU A 310 25.63 21.48 -11.89
C LEU A 310 24.66 21.38 -10.72
N THR A 311 23.47 21.97 -10.88
CA THR A 311 22.35 21.83 -9.96
C THR A 311 21.19 21.16 -10.68
N VAL A 312 20.62 20.11 -10.08
CA VAL A 312 19.50 19.36 -10.60
C VAL A 312 18.40 19.31 -9.54
N VAL A 313 17.21 19.72 -9.92
CA VAL A 313 16.02 19.69 -9.07
C VAL A 313 15.11 18.54 -9.55
N CYS A 314 14.71 17.66 -8.65
CA CYS A 314 13.87 16.53 -9.02
C CYS A 314 12.95 16.07 -7.89
N ASN A 315 12.01 15.21 -8.21
CA ASN A 315 11.26 14.43 -7.23
C ASN A 315 12.14 13.28 -6.69
N GLU A 316 11.91 12.86 -5.46
CA GLU A 316 12.68 11.80 -4.79
C GLU A 316 12.73 10.50 -5.60
N GLU A 317 11.60 10.13 -6.23
CA GLU A 317 11.46 8.93 -7.08
C GLU A 317 12.41 8.90 -8.29
N LYS A 318 12.84 10.07 -8.77
CA LYS A 318 13.74 10.23 -9.93
C LYS A 318 15.21 10.35 -9.55
N MET A 319 15.52 10.56 -8.27
CA MET A 319 16.87 10.86 -7.81
C MET A 319 17.90 9.82 -8.26
N GLY A 320 17.64 8.53 -8.03
CA GLY A 320 18.59 7.46 -8.39
C GLY A 320 18.87 7.37 -9.90
N LEU A 321 17.82 7.56 -10.73
CA LEU A 321 17.96 7.58 -12.18
C LEU A 321 18.82 8.77 -12.64
N LEU A 322 18.54 9.95 -12.13
CA LEU A 322 19.26 11.18 -12.50
C LEU A 322 20.70 11.18 -11.99
N GLN A 323 20.96 10.63 -10.81
CA GLN A 323 22.34 10.41 -10.32
C GLN A 323 23.14 9.52 -11.28
N LYS A 324 22.52 8.44 -11.78
CA LYS A 324 23.17 7.58 -12.78
C LYS A 324 23.54 8.35 -14.05
N VAL A 325 22.65 9.22 -14.55
CA VAL A 325 22.96 10.08 -15.70
C VAL A 325 24.15 10.96 -15.40
N ILE A 326 24.18 11.66 -14.27
CA ILE A 326 25.29 12.54 -13.89
C ILE A 326 26.61 11.76 -13.86
N PHE A 327 26.65 10.59 -13.18
CA PHE A 327 27.88 9.80 -13.06
C PHE A 327 28.35 9.21 -14.39
N THR A 328 27.45 8.89 -15.30
CA THR A 328 27.83 8.29 -16.60
C THR A 328 28.20 9.33 -17.67
N GLN A 329 27.68 10.54 -17.56
CA GLN A 329 27.84 11.58 -18.58
C GLN A 329 28.75 12.72 -18.17
N THR A 330 29.28 12.71 -16.94
CA THR A 330 30.26 13.69 -16.47
C THR A 330 31.45 13.00 -15.83
N THR A 331 32.47 13.78 -15.51
CA THR A 331 33.68 13.30 -14.81
C THR A 331 33.54 13.30 -13.30
N THR A 332 32.39 13.76 -12.76
CA THR A 332 32.20 13.83 -11.31
C THR A 332 32.14 12.44 -10.66
N ILE A 333 32.73 12.32 -9.48
CA ILE A 333 32.72 11.12 -8.64
C ILE A 333 31.87 11.28 -7.37
N GLY A 334 31.21 12.43 -7.19
CA GLY A 334 30.41 12.69 -6.00
C GLY A 334 29.33 13.72 -6.22
N ILE A 335 28.16 13.42 -5.68
CA ILE A 335 26.98 14.29 -5.70
C ILE A 335 26.55 14.53 -4.27
N ARG A 336 26.35 15.78 -3.88
CA ARG A 336 25.69 16.15 -2.65
C ARG A 336 24.22 16.44 -2.93
N TYR A 337 23.32 16.13 -2.01
CA TYR A 337 21.91 16.41 -2.17
C TYR A 337 21.26 16.77 -0.84
N ARG A 338 20.12 17.46 -0.95
CA ARG A 338 19.29 17.84 0.20
C ARG A 338 17.83 17.84 -0.18
N LYS A 339 16.95 17.61 0.79
CA LYS A 339 15.50 17.80 0.64
C LYS A 339 15.17 19.28 0.88
N GLU A 340 14.38 19.86 0.00
CA GLU A 340 13.88 21.22 0.13
C GLU A 340 12.37 21.25 -0.02
N GLN A 341 11.72 22.15 0.70
CA GLN A 341 10.29 22.40 0.53
C GLN A 341 10.11 23.52 -0.48
N ARG A 342 9.13 23.37 -1.37
CA ARG A 342 8.74 24.42 -2.29
C ARG A 342 7.24 24.69 -2.22
N THR A 343 6.85 25.94 -2.48
CA THR A 343 5.46 26.31 -2.72
C THR A 343 5.26 26.48 -4.21
N VAL A 344 4.25 25.82 -4.76
CA VAL A 344 3.88 25.92 -6.17
C VAL A 344 2.43 26.32 -6.25
N LEU A 345 2.11 27.33 -7.04
CA LEU A 345 0.74 27.71 -7.33
C LEU A 345 0.05 26.60 -8.13
N LYS A 346 -1.22 26.37 -7.85
CA LYS A 346 -2.04 25.50 -8.70
C LYS A 346 -2.07 26.08 -10.09
N ARG A 347 -1.73 25.27 -11.08
CA ARG A 347 -1.70 25.67 -12.48
C ARG A 347 -2.45 24.67 -13.34
N GLN A 348 -3.09 25.20 -14.39
CA GLN A 348 -3.66 24.38 -15.46
C GLN A 348 -3.23 24.92 -16.82
N ILE A 349 -3.02 24.02 -17.78
CA ILE A 349 -2.76 24.41 -19.16
C ILE A 349 -4.10 24.58 -19.84
N LYS A 350 -4.32 25.73 -20.48
CA LYS A 350 -5.49 26.05 -21.27
C LYS A 350 -5.09 26.48 -22.67
N GLU A 351 -5.98 26.27 -23.61
CA GLU A 351 -5.87 26.81 -24.95
C GLU A 351 -6.77 28.02 -25.06
N ILE A 352 -6.23 29.14 -25.50
CA ILE A 352 -6.99 30.37 -25.78
C ILE A 352 -6.92 30.71 -27.26
N GLU A 353 -7.98 31.29 -27.78
CA GLU A 353 -8.01 31.84 -29.15
C GLU A 353 -7.39 33.23 -29.15
N THR A 354 -6.47 33.46 -30.08
CA THR A 354 -5.85 34.76 -30.32
C THR A 354 -6.04 35.17 -31.79
N PRO A 355 -5.84 36.44 -32.17
CA PRO A 355 -5.89 36.87 -33.57
C PRO A 355 -4.94 36.14 -34.48
N LEU A 356 -3.88 35.53 -33.93
CA LEU A 356 -2.86 34.78 -34.67
C LEU A 356 -3.06 33.25 -34.57
N GLY A 357 -4.12 32.78 -33.89
CA GLY A 357 -4.46 31.37 -33.75
C GLY A 357 -4.44 30.91 -32.28
N LYS A 358 -4.53 29.61 -32.12
CA LYS A 358 -4.59 28.97 -30.79
C LYS A 358 -3.28 29.04 -30.07
N LEU A 359 -3.29 29.50 -28.82
CA LEU A 359 -2.13 29.64 -27.95
C LEU A 359 -2.37 28.89 -26.65
N GLN A 360 -1.45 28.01 -26.27
CA GLN A 360 -1.46 27.39 -24.94
C GLN A 360 -0.94 28.39 -23.91
N VAL A 361 -1.67 28.47 -22.79
CA VAL A 361 -1.31 29.31 -21.65
C VAL A 361 -1.34 28.51 -20.36
N LYS A 362 -0.46 28.89 -19.43
CA LYS A 362 -0.48 28.43 -18.04
C LYS A 362 -1.32 29.38 -17.23
N GLU A 363 -2.52 28.96 -16.83
CA GLU A 363 -3.37 29.72 -15.91
C GLU A 363 -2.99 29.35 -14.47
N VAL A 364 -2.75 30.36 -13.64
CA VAL A 364 -2.53 30.24 -12.20
C VAL A 364 -3.53 31.12 -11.47
N GLU A 365 -3.84 30.77 -10.21
CA GLU A 365 -4.72 31.55 -9.35
C GLU A 365 -3.93 32.06 -8.14
N ILE A 366 -4.01 33.36 -7.88
CA ILE A 366 -3.36 34.06 -6.76
C ILE A 366 -4.43 34.94 -6.10
N ASP A 367 -4.76 34.67 -4.85
CA ASP A 367 -5.77 35.42 -4.07
C ASP A 367 -7.12 35.60 -4.77
N GLY A 368 -7.55 34.59 -5.52
CA GLY A 368 -8.79 34.58 -6.30
C GLY A 368 -8.67 35.25 -7.68
N GLU A 369 -7.56 35.86 -8.01
CA GLU A 369 -7.27 36.40 -9.33
C GLU A 369 -6.59 35.37 -10.24
N LYS A 370 -7.11 35.22 -11.46
CA LYS A 370 -6.52 34.35 -12.48
C LYS A 370 -5.53 35.13 -13.31
N ARG A 371 -4.33 34.55 -13.48
CA ARG A 371 -3.30 35.09 -14.36
C ARG A 371 -2.89 34.03 -15.37
N CYS A 372 -2.75 34.45 -16.63
CA CYS A 372 -2.37 33.60 -17.74
C CYS A 372 -0.95 33.96 -18.23
N TYR A 373 -0.15 32.93 -18.43
CA TYR A 373 1.21 33.06 -18.99
C TYR A 373 1.33 32.22 -20.24
N PRO A 374 1.77 32.77 -21.38
CA PRO A 374 1.98 31.98 -22.60
C PRO A 374 2.94 30.81 -22.36
N GLU A 375 2.59 29.67 -22.95
CA GLU A 375 3.51 28.53 -22.99
C GLU A 375 4.54 28.76 -24.11
N TYR A 376 5.82 28.64 -23.77
CA TYR A 376 6.93 29.05 -24.64
C TYR A 376 6.90 28.37 -26.01
N GLU A 377 6.80 27.04 -26.06
CA GLU A 377 6.85 26.30 -27.34
C GLU A 377 5.61 26.60 -28.21
N SER A 378 4.45 26.83 -27.61
CA SER A 378 3.24 27.27 -28.32
C SER A 378 3.39 28.69 -28.88
N ALA A 379 3.91 29.61 -28.05
CA ALA A 379 4.17 31.00 -28.45
C ALA A 379 5.24 31.07 -29.54
N LYS A 380 6.34 30.31 -29.44
CA LYS A 380 7.40 30.19 -30.45
C LYS A 380 6.88 29.70 -31.79
N LYS A 381 6.01 28.69 -31.80
CA LYS A 381 5.38 28.18 -33.03
C LYS A 381 4.57 29.27 -33.75
N LEU A 382 3.77 30.04 -33.01
CA LEU A 382 2.98 31.12 -33.53
C LEU A 382 3.87 32.27 -34.08
N ALA A 383 4.90 32.65 -33.30
CA ALA A 383 5.83 33.71 -33.72
C ALA A 383 6.54 33.34 -35.05
N LEU A 384 7.03 32.10 -35.17
CA LEU A 384 7.66 31.64 -36.40
C LEU A 384 6.66 31.56 -37.60
N LYS A 385 5.45 31.07 -37.34
CA LYS A 385 4.40 30.95 -38.35
C LYS A 385 3.98 32.30 -38.93
N HIS A 386 3.88 33.31 -38.06
CA HIS A 386 3.40 34.64 -38.43
C HIS A 386 4.53 35.66 -38.66
N GLN A 387 5.81 35.22 -38.57
CA GLN A 387 6.98 36.07 -38.77
C GLN A 387 6.97 37.34 -37.88
N CYS A 388 6.50 37.18 -36.64
CA CYS A 388 6.44 38.24 -35.64
C CYS A 388 7.34 37.93 -34.43
N SER A 389 7.55 38.91 -33.56
CA SER A 389 8.37 38.70 -32.38
C SER A 389 7.63 37.87 -31.30
N LEU A 390 8.40 37.14 -30.50
CA LEU A 390 7.83 36.39 -29.35
C LEU A 390 7.12 37.34 -28.36
N GLN A 391 7.60 38.58 -28.23
CA GLN A 391 7.03 39.59 -27.37
C GLN A 391 5.62 40.01 -27.84
N GLU A 392 5.40 40.12 -29.16
CA GLU A 392 4.07 40.39 -29.72
C GLU A 392 3.07 39.30 -29.35
N ILE A 393 3.50 38.01 -29.43
CA ILE A 393 2.64 36.90 -28.99
C ILE A 393 2.31 37.00 -27.49
N TYR A 394 3.30 37.36 -26.65
CA TYR A 394 3.10 37.48 -25.20
C TYR A 394 2.12 38.61 -24.83
N HIS A 395 2.09 39.67 -25.60
CA HIS A 395 1.13 40.77 -25.41
C HIS A 395 -0.32 40.42 -25.77
N LEU A 396 -0.56 39.31 -26.48
CA LEU A 396 -1.92 38.81 -26.78
C LEU A 396 -2.60 38.16 -25.54
N VAL A 397 -1.80 37.85 -24.52
CA VAL A 397 -2.31 37.24 -23.27
C VAL A 397 -2.37 38.33 -22.22
N LYS A 398 -3.59 38.65 -21.77
CA LYS A 398 -3.88 39.62 -20.70
C LYS A 398 -4.12 38.92 -19.38
#